data_9c13c6278bbfc6a917763ceae847b7d4
#
_entry.id   9c13c6278bbfc6a917763ceae847b7d4
#
_cell.length_a   1.000
_cell.length_b   1.000
_cell.length_c   1.000
_cell.angle_alpha   90.00
_cell.angle_beta   90.00
_cell.angle_gamma   90.00
#
_symmetry.space_group_name_H-M   'P 1'
#
loop_
_entity.id
_entity.type
_entity.pdbx_description
1 polymer ?
#
loop_
_entity_poly.entity_id
_entity_poly.type
_entity_poly.pdbx_seq_one_letter_code
_entity_poly.pdbx_strand_id
1 'polypeptide(L)'
;MDTNKYNLIKATNARKIAKNEHVEYLYLEYMRKLNERIIKTAKEDGFYEVLAIAPRYEIEQRVIKELNDAGYVVEKIEDAFPGVSSICIKW
;
A
#
# COMPACT_ATOMS: atom_id res chain seq x y z
N MET A 1 -36.70 -14.66 17.79
CA MET A 1 -35.44 -14.60 18.51
C MET A 1 -34.63 -13.40 18.07
N ASP A 2 -34.21 -12.67 19.02
CA ASP A 2 -33.49 -11.47 18.70
C ASP A 2 -31.97 -11.69 18.71
N THR A 3 -31.46 -12.10 17.55
CA THR A 3 -30.02 -12.29 17.36
C THR A 3 -29.30 -10.97 17.15
N ASN A 4 -30.06 -9.88 16.97
CA ASN A 4 -29.49 -8.56 16.65
C ASN A 4 -29.36 -7.64 17.84
N LYS A 5 -29.44 -8.18 19.04
CA LYS A 5 -29.29 -7.41 20.26
C LYS A 5 -27.99 -6.60 20.27
N TYR A 6 -26.92 -7.13 19.69
CA TYR A 6 -25.63 -6.48 19.60
C TYR A 6 -25.29 -6.02 18.20
N ASN A 7 -26.25 -6.02 17.29
CA ASN A 7 -26.00 -5.71 15.88
C ASN A 7 -24.94 -6.61 15.28
N LEU A 8 -24.95 -7.87 15.65
CA LEU A 8 -23.95 -8.82 15.16
C LEU A 8 -24.12 -9.02 13.65
N ILE A 9 -23.05 -8.82 12.90
CA ILE A 9 -23.08 -8.99 11.45
C ILE A 9 -23.08 -10.47 11.09
N LYS A 10 -23.64 -10.77 9.93
CA LYS A 10 -23.63 -12.13 9.40
C LYS A 10 -22.23 -12.48 8.89
N ALA A 11 -21.89 -13.76 8.94
CA ALA A 11 -20.58 -14.23 8.48
C ALA A 11 -20.31 -13.85 7.01
N THR A 12 -21.33 -13.88 6.16
CA THR A 12 -21.19 -13.48 4.76
C THR A 12 -20.76 -12.01 4.64
N ASN A 13 -21.32 -11.16 5.47
CA ASN A 13 -20.95 -9.74 5.48
C ASN A 13 -19.55 -9.55 6.03
N ALA A 14 -19.18 -10.28 7.07
CA ALA A 14 -17.83 -10.24 7.63
C ALA A 14 -16.79 -10.65 6.58
N ARG A 15 -17.10 -11.66 5.75
CA ARG A 15 -16.20 -12.09 4.67
C ARG A 15 -16.03 -11.00 3.62
N LYS A 16 -17.11 -10.29 3.27
CA LYS A 16 -17.04 -9.18 2.30
C LYS A 16 -16.18 -8.05 2.84
N ILE A 17 -16.33 -7.71 4.11
CA ILE A 17 -15.50 -6.69 4.76
C ILE A 17 -14.04 -7.12 4.74
N ALA A 18 -13.74 -8.36 5.14
CA ALA A 18 -12.38 -8.86 5.16
C ALA A 18 -11.74 -8.83 3.76
N LYS A 19 -12.51 -9.16 2.74
CA LYS A 19 -12.01 -9.18 1.36
C LYS A 19 -11.81 -7.78 0.79
N ASN A 20 -12.76 -6.88 1.00
CA ASN A 20 -12.79 -5.58 0.31
C ASN A 20 -12.19 -4.46 1.16
N GLU A 21 -12.61 -4.34 2.41
CA GLU A 21 -12.16 -3.25 3.27
C GLU A 21 -10.76 -3.46 3.81
N HIS A 22 -10.35 -4.72 3.98
CA HIS A 22 -8.98 -5.01 4.40
C HIS A 22 -7.99 -4.63 3.30
N VAL A 23 -8.31 -4.89 2.04
CA VAL A 23 -7.46 -4.49 0.91
C VAL A 23 -7.36 -2.97 0.85
N GLU A 24 -8.47 -2.26 1.05
CA GLU A 24 -8.48 -0.79 1.10
C GLU A 24 -7.61 -0.27 2.26
N TYR A 25 -7.72 -0.89 3.42
CA TYR A 25 -6.89 -0.54 4.57
C TYR A 25 -5.40 -0.73 4.27
N LEU A 26 -5.03 -1.85 3.65
CA LEU A 26 -3.64 -2.12 3.27
C LEU A 26 -3.11 -1.06 2.30
N TYR A 27 -3.93 -0.66 1.34
CA TYR A 27 -3.56 0.36 0.37
C TYR A 27 -3.33 1.71 1.05
N LEU A 28 -4.28 2.17 1.86
CA LEU A 28 -4.20 3.46 2.53
C LEU A 28 -3.00 3.52 3.49
N GLU A 29 -2.76 2.46 4.25
CA GLU A 29 -1.61 2.39 5.15
C GLU A 29 -0.29 2.42 4.39
N TYR A 30 -0.20 1.66 3.31
CA TYR A 30 1.01 1.66 2.49
C TYR A 30 1.29 3.05 1.90
N MET A 31 0.27 3.68 1.32
CA MET A 31 0.41 4.99 0.72
C MET A 31 0.75 6.06 1.76
N ARG A 32 0.16 5.99 2.94
CA ARG A 32 0.46 6.94 4.02
C ARG A 32 1.93 6.86 4.42
N LYS A 33 2.41 5.66 4.69
CA LYS A 33 3.81 5.45 5.08
C LYS A 33 4.77 5.83 3.96
N LEU A 34 4.42 5.50 2.73
CA LEU A 34 5.24 5.83 1.57
C LEU A 34 5.32 7.34 1.38
N ASN A 35 4.19 8.04 1.48
CA ASN A 35 4.16 9.48 1.35
C ASN A 35 5.03 10.17 2.41
N GLU A 36 4.94 9.72 3.66
CA GLU A 36 5.78 10.23 4.74
C GLU A 36 7.26 10.03 4.42
N ARG A 37 7.60 8.87 3.89
CA ARG A 37 8.99 8.54 3.56
C ARG A 37 9.51 9.37 2.39
N ILE A 38 8.70 9.60 1.37
CA ILE A 38 9.05 10.46 0.24
C ILE A 38 9.33 11.88 0.73
N ILE A 39 8.44 12.43 1.54
CA ILE A 39 8.59 13.77 2.09
C ILE A 39 9.87 13.88 2.92
N LYS A 40 10.09 12.92 3.80
CA LYS A 40 11.28 12.90 4.64
C LYS A 40 12.57 12.81 3.82
N THR A 41 12.59 11.92 2.84
CA THR A 41 13.76 11.71 1.99
C THR A 41 14.06 12.98 1.16
N ALA A 42 13.05 13.59 0.58
CA ALA A 42 13.23 14.81 -0.19
C ALA A 42 13.66 15.98 0.68
N LYS A 43 13.06 16.12 1.85
CA LYS A 43 13.28 17.28 2.73
C LYS A 43 14.58 17.17 3.53
N GLU A 44 14.84 16.02 4.14
CA GLU A 44 15.97 15.86 5.03
C GLU A 44 17.24 15.44 4.31
N ASP A 45 17.13 14.52 3.35
CA ASP A 45 18.29 13.97 2.65
C ASP A 45 18.55 14.66 1.31
N GLY A 46 17.56 15.38 0.78
CA GLY A 46 17.69 16.05 -0.52
C GLY A 46 17.82 15.10 -1.70
N PHE A 47 17.38 13.85 -1.55
CA PHE A 47 17.46 12.84 -2.60
C PHE A 47 16.23 12.93 -3.50
N TYR A 48 16.37 12.43 -4.71
CA TYR A 48 15.32 12.41 -5.74
C TYR A 48 14.74 11.03 -5.96
N GLU A 49 15.07 10.09 -5.08
CA GLU A 49 14.55 8.74 -5.17
C GLU A 49 14.51 8.08 -3.79
N VAL A 50 13.66 7.08 -3.67
CA VAL A 50 13.57 6.27 -2.47
C VAL A 50 13.34 4.82 -2.85
N LEU A 51 13.95 3.92 -2.09
CA LEU A 51 13.75 2.49 -2.22
C LEU A 51 12.79 2.04 -1.12
N ALA A 52 11.74 1.34 -1.49
CA ALA A 52 10.75 0.84 -0.56
C ALA A 52 10.48 -0.65 -0.82
N ILE A 53 10.03 -1.35 0.23
CA ILE A 53 9.56 -2.72 0.05
C ILE A 53 8.35 -2.69 -0.87
N ALA A 54 8.30 -3.59 -1.85
CA ALA A 54 7.17 -3.66 -2.77
C ALA A 54 5.87 -3.91 -2.00
N PRO A 55 4.76 -3.27 -2.40
CA PRO A 55 3.49 -3.51 -1.76
C PRO A 55 3.00 -4.94 -2.01
N ARG A 56 2.05 -5.38 -1.20
CA ARG A 56 1.43 -6.69 -1.41
C ARG A 56 0.80 -6.73 -2.80
N TYR A 57 0.80 -7.91 -3.40
CA TYR A 57 0.36 -8.01 -4.79
C TYR A 57 -1.09 -7.55 -4.99
N GLU A 58 -1.95 -7.68 -3.96
CA GLU A 58 -3.35 -7.25 -4.05
C GLU A 58 -3.51 -5.75 -4.31
N ILE A 59 -2.51 -4.95 -3.91
CA ILE A 59 -2.55 -3.49 -4.05
C ILE A 59 -1.44 -2.95 -4.96
N GLU A 60 -0.55 -3.79 -5.45
CA GLU A 60 0.64 -3.35 -6.18
C GLU A 60 0.31 -2.50 -7.41
N GLN A 61 -0.61 -2.97 -8.25
CA GLN A 61 -0.97 -2.25 -9.47
C GLN A 61 -1.61 -0.89 -9.15
N ARG A 62 -2.43 -0.85 -8.12
CA ARG A 62 -3.07 0.39 -7.69
C ARG A 62 -2.04 1.40 -7.16
N VAL A 63 -1.08 0.93 -6.38
CA VAL A 63 0.00 1.79 -5.85
C VAL A 63 0.84 2.35 -6.99
N ILE A 64 1.27 1.50 -7.93
CA ILE A 64 2.09 1.94 -9.07
C ILE A 64 1.33 2.95 -9.91
N LYS A 65 0.06 2.69 -10.19
CA LYS A 65 -0.77 3.62 -10.96
C LYS A 65 -0.88 4.97 -10.28
N GLU A 66 -1.15 4.98 -8.98
CA GLU A 66 -1.28 6.21 -8.19
C GLU A 66 0.02 7.02 -8.23
N LEU A 67 1.15 6.36 -8.07
CA LEU A 67 2.46 7.01 -8.13
C LEU A 67 2.74 7.57 -9.51
N ASN A 68 2.48 6.80 -10.56
CA ASN A 68 2.68 7.26 -11.93
C ASN A 68 1.78 8.45 -12.25
N ASP A 69 0.52 8.42 -11.83
CA ASP A 69 -0.43 9.51 -12.03
C ASP A 69 0.01 10.78 -11.31
N ALA A 70 0.73 10.64 -10.20
CA ALA A 70 1.28 11.77 -9.45
C ALA A 70 2.63 12.26 -10.02
N GLY A 71 3.14 11.64 -11.08
CA GLY A 71 4.37 12.08 -11.74
C GLY A 71 5.62 11.32 -11.36
N TYR A 72 5.52 10.30 -10.52
CA TYR A 72 6.69 9.50 -10.13
C TYR A 72 7.01 8.45 -11.18
N VAL A 73 8.28 8.12 -11.30
CA VAL A 73 8.74 6.97 -12.07
C VAL A 73 8.99 5.83 -11.09
N VAL A 74 8.38 4.68 -11.34
CA VAL A 74 8.47 3.51 -10.46
C VAL A 74 9.16 2.38 -11.19
N GLU A 75 10.22 1.85 -10.58
CA GLU A 75 10.94 0.70 -11.09
C GLU A 75 10.83 -0.43 -10.07
N LYS A 76 10.45 -1.62 -10.53
CA LYS A 76 10.41 -2.79 -9.68
C LYS A 76 11.80 -3.44 -9.69
N ILE A 77 12.35 -3.65 -8.51
CA ILE A 77 13.64 -4.28 -8.32
C ILE A 77 13.40 -5.64 -7.70
N GLU A 78 13.67 -6.69 -8.45
CA GLU A 78 13.59 -8.06 -7.96
C GLU A 78 14.96 -8.46 -7.42
N ASP A 79 14.94 -9.28 -6.38
CA ASP A 79 16.16 -9.87 -5.79
C ASP A 79 17.17 -8.85 -5.22
N ALA A 80 16.74 -7.63 -4.90
CA ALA A 80 17.59 -6.69 -4.17
C ALA A 80 18.03 -7.30 -2.83
N PHE A 81 17.13 -8.07 -2.21
CA PHE A 81 17.40 -8.89 -1.02
C PHE A 81 16.74 -10.25 -1.25
N PRO A 82 17.36 -11.35 -0.82
CA PRO A 82 16.76 -12.67 -0.99
C PRO A 82 15.34 -12.74 -0.44
N GLY A 83 14.38 -13.11 -1.29
CA GLY A 83 12.99 -13.27 -0.92
C GLY A 83 12.20 -11.98 -0.74
N VAL A 84 12.79 -10.82 -1.06
CA VAL A 84 12.11 -9.52 -0.91
C VAL A 84 12.17 -8.75 -2.21
N SER A 85 11.01 -8.38 -2.74
CA SER A 85 10.91 -7.46 -3.87
C SER A 85 10.87 -6.03 -3.35
N SER A 86 11.45 -5.11 -4.11
CA SER A 86 11.48 -3.68 -3.76
C SER A 86 11.02 -2.85 -4.95
N ILE A 87 10.58 -1.64 -4.68
CA ILE A 87 10.32 -0.65 -5.72
C ILE A 87 11.19 0.57 -5.49
N CYS A 88 11.72 1.12 -6.57
CA CYS A 88 12.45 2.38 -6.54
C CYS A 88 11.54 3.45 -7.12
N ILE A 89 11.30 4.49 -6.36
CA ILE A 89 10.40 5.59 -6.72
C ILE A 89 11.26 6.82 -6.91
N LYS A 90 11.18 7.39 -8.10
CA LYS A 90 11.99 8.55 -8.49
C LYS A 90 11.11 9.75 -8.80
N TRP A 91 11.61 10.93 -8.50
CA TRP A 91 10.91 12.17 -8.81
C TRP A 91 11.79 13.28 -9.40
#